data_b39ee953aef7c012d123a372acae44f5
#
_entry.id   b39ee953aef7c012d123a372acae44f5
#
_cell.length_a   1.000
_cell.length_b   1.000
_cell.length_c   1.000
_cell.angle_alpha   90.00
_cell.angle_beta   90.00
_cell.angle_gamma   90.00
#
_symmetry.space_group_name_H-M   'P 1'
#
loop_
_entity.id
_entity.type
_entity.pdbx_description
1 polymer ?
#
loop_
_entity_poly.entity_id
_entity_poly.type
_entity_poly.pdbx_seq_one_letter_code
_entity_poly.pdbx_strand_id
1 'polypeptide(L)'
;MVAYYKAYGLNCNPMSFDKECELTNAHFHKNKKREDIKSHHYIISYDPADVTENGLTGKRAQAISLELAKQMFPGYQALLVVTHTDGHNESGNIHTHIVINSVRKTAVERQPYMDKPHEEAAGYKHRSTDKFMNTFKKTVMERCQQEGLHQIDLLAPAERKITQKEYMTQKPANKSQVFFCRFFKLFN
;
A
#
# COMPACT_ATOMS: atom_id res chain seq x y z
N MET A 1 -4.92 25.17 -2.51
CA MET A 1 -4.70 24.39 -1.25
C MET A 1 -3.39 23.64 -1.42
N VAL A 2 -2.47 23.69 -0.46
CA VAL A 2 -1.13 23.09 -0.65
C VAL A 2 -1.23 21.58 -0.45
N ALA A 3 -0.97 20.83 -1.50
CA ALA A 3 -0.83 19.38 -1.42
C ALA A 3 0.33 19.02 -0.46
N TYR A 4 0.09 18.12 0.47
CA TYR A 4 1.13 17.66 1.39
C TYR A 4 1.89 16.49 0.74
N TYR A 5 3.04 16.77 0.16
CA TYR A 5 3.92 15.76 -0.37
C TYR A 5 5.12 15.58 0.55
N LYS A 6 5.12 14.53 1.33
CA LYS A 6 6.33 14.11 2.03
C LYS A 6 6.61 12.66 1.71
N ALA A 7 7.70 12.43 0.99
CA ALA A 7 8.21 11.09 0.78
C ALA A 7 8.93 10.61 2.04
N TYR A 8 8.67 9.36 2.43
CA TYR A 8 9.36 8.68 3.51
C TYR A 8 9.94 7.37 3.02
N GLY A 9 11.24 7.13 3.32
CA GLY A 9 11.92 5.88 2.98
C GLY A 9 11.95 4.93 4.19
N LEU A 10 11.52 3.69 4.00
CA LEU A 10 11.74 2.61 4.94
C LEU A 10 12.89 1.75 4.42
N ASN A 11 13.95 1.58 5.21
CA ASN A 11 15.19 0.86 4.86
C ASN A 11 15.91 1.41 3.60
N CYS A 12 15.63 2.64 3.21
CA CYS A 12 16.21 3.33 2.06
C CYS A 12 16.10 4.86 2.23
N ASN A 13 16.89 5.59 1.46
CA ASN A 13 16.69 7.02 1.30
C ASN A 13 15.61 7.25 0.22
N PRO A 14 14.56 8.05 0.48
CA PRO A 14 13.49 8.29 -0.47
C PRO A 14 13.97 8.95 -1.78
N MET A 15 15.07 9.72 -1.74
CA MET A 15 15.62 10.40 -2.93
C MET A 15 16.43 9.47 -3.85
N SER A 16 16.86 8.30 -3.35
CA SER A 16 17.64 7.31 -4.10
C SER A 16 16.98 5.93 -4.09
N PHE A 17 15.68 5.87 -3.81
CA PHE A 17 14.93 4.62 -3.66
C PHE A 17 15.13 3.66 -4.85
N ASP A 18 15.03 4.18 -6.07
CA ASP A 18 15.19 3.41 -7.31
C ASP A 18 16.59 2.77 -7.40
N LYS A 19 17.62 3.57 -7.16
CA LYS A 19 19.02 3.11 -7.23
C LYS A 19 19.35 2.11 -6.14
N GLU A 20 18.87 2.33 -4.93
CA GLU A 20 19.05 1.38 -3.85
C GLU A 20 18.33 0.06 -4.10
N CYS A 21 17.14 0.09 -4.73
CA CYS A 21 16.43 -1.12 -5.15
C CYS A 21 17.21 -1.87 -6.25
N GLU A 22 17.74 -1.15 -7.24
CA GLU A 22 18.60 -1.74 -8.30
C GLU A 22 19.83 -2.44 -7.70
N LEU A 23 20.52 -1.79 -6.75
CA LEU A 23 21.67 -2.38 -6.05
C LEU A 23 21.29 -3.63 -5.26
N THR A 24 20.17 -3.61 -4.54
CA THR A 24 19.66 -4.78 -3.82
C THR A 24 19.33 -5.91 -4.79
N ASN A 25 18.64 -5.61 -5.89
CA ASN A 25 18.29 -6.60 -6.90
C ASN A 25 19.53 -7.22 -7.56
N ALA A 26 20.54 -6.41 -7.86
CA ALA A 26 21.82 -6.86 -8.42
C ALA A 26 22.58 -7.75 -7.43
N HIS A 27 22.65 -7.34 -6.16
CA HIS A 27 23.32 -8.11 -5.09
C HIS A 27 22.77 -9.52 -4.97
N PHE A 28 21.44 -9.67 -5.01
CA PHE A 28 20.78 -10.98 -4.92
C PHE A 28 20.56 -11.64 -6.28
N HIS A 29 21.08 -11.10 -7.37
CA HIS A 29 20.94 -11.62 -8.74
C HIS A 29 19.47 -11.77 -9.18
N LYS A 30 18.59 -10.88 -8.73
CA LYS A 30 17.15 -10.85 -9.05
C LYS A 30 16.81 -9.76 -10.07
N ASN A 31 15.61 -9.85 -10.63
CA ASN A 31 15.01 -8.83 -11.50
C ASN A 31 15.88 -8.44 -12.72
N LYS A 32 16.56 -9.44 -13.30
CA LYS A 32 17.47 -9.24 -14.44
C LYS A 32 16.73 -9.01 -15.75
N LYS A 33 15.52 -9.55 -15.88
CA LYS A 33 14.73 -9.45 -17.10
C LYS A 33 13.79 -8.25 -17.05
N ARG A 34 13.41 -7.76 -18.24
CA ARG A 34 12.48 -6.63 -18.37
C ARG A 34 11.11 -6.95 -17.77
N GLU A 35 10.62 -8.16 -17.99
CA GLU A 35 9.33 -8.68 -17.54
C GLU A 35 9.26 -9.06 -16.06
N ASP A 36 10.40 -9.03 -15.36
CA ASP A 36 10.41 -9.29 -13.91
C ASP A 36 9.64 -8.21 -13.16
N ILE A 37 8.81 -8.62 -12.21
CA ILE A 37 8.17 -7.70 -11.26
C ILE A 37 9.25 -7.11 -10.36
N LYS A 38 9.52 -5.82 -10.51
CA LYS A 38 10.58 -5.10 -9.80
C LYS A 38 10.10 -4.45 -8.53
N SER A 39 8.82 -4.06 -8.48
CA SER A 39 8.20 -3.41 -7.33
C SER A 39 6.74 -3.85 -7.18
N HIS A 40 6.20 -3.66 -5.99
CA HIS A 40 4.77 -3.77 -5.73
C HIS A 40 4.27 -2.44 -5.19
N HIS A 41 3.08 -2.04 -5.61
CA HIS A 41 2.46 -0.79 -5.23
C HIS A 41 1.15 -1.07 -4.50
N TYR A 42 1.02 -0.55 -3.29
CA TYR A 42 -0.17 -0.63 -2.45
C TYR A 42 -0.69 0.78 -2.18
N ILE A 43 -1.99 0.92 -2.09
CA ILE A 43 -2.65 2.20 -1.79
C ILE A 43 -3.57 1.99 -0.59
N ILE A 44 -3.40 2.81 0.43
CA ILE A 44 -4.34 2.92 1.55
C ILE A 44 -5.11 4.22 1.34
N SER A 45 -6.41 4.12 1.12
CA SER A 45 -7.29 5.27 0.94
C SER A 45 -8.20 5.40 2.16
N TYR A 46 -8.29 6.60 2.71
CA TYR A 46 -9.08 6.91 3.90
C TYR A 46 -10.42 7.51 3.52
N ASP A 47 -11.41 7.42 4.40
CA ASP A 47 -12.71 8.06 4.20
C ASP A 47 -12.55 9.58 4.20
N PRO A 48 -13.14 10.32 3.25
CA PRO A 48 -13.14 11.77 3.29
C PRO A 48 -13.74 12.36 4.57
N ALA A 49 -14.75 11.69 5.15
CA ALA A 49 -15.37 12.11 6.41
C ALA A 49 -14.37 12.14 7.57
N ASP A 50 -13.32 11.30 7.53
CA ASP A 50 -12.28 11.28 8.57
C ASP A 50 -11.53 12.61 8.69
N VAL A 51 -11.49 13.41 7.62
CA VAL A 51 -10.85 14.74 7.63
C VAL A 51 -11.65 15.69 8.53
N THR A 52 -12.97 15.69 8.40
CA THR A 52 -13.86 16.61 9.11
C THR A 52 -14.31 16.09 10.48
N GLU A 53 -14.55 14.80 10.58
CA GLU A 53 -15.12 14.18 11.78
C GLU A 53 -14.07 13.67 12.75
N ASN A 54 -12.96 13.12 12.24
CA ASN A 54 -11.92 12.46 13.03
C ASN A 54 -10.56 13.18 13.01
N GLY A 55 -10.50 14.37 12.40
CA GLY A 55 -9.30 15.20 12.33
C GLY A 55 -8.13 14.51 11.60
N LEU A 56 -8.43 13.70 10.58
CA LEU A 56 -7.40 13.07 9.77
C LEU A 56 -6.68 14.14 8.93
N THR A 57 -5.36 14.19 9.08
CA THR A 57 -4.47 15.02 8.27
C THR A 57 -3.53 14.16 7.46
N GLY A 58 -2.91 14.70 6.42
CA GLY A 58 -1.89 13.98 5.65
C GLY A 58 -0.72 13.51 6.52
N LYS A 59 -0.33 14.29 7.53
CA LYS A 59 0.71 13.89 8.48
C LYS A 59 0.29 12.68 9.32
N ARG A 60 -0.96 12.65 9.79
CA ARG A 60 -1.49 11.51 10.56
C ARG A 60 -1.64 10.28 9.68
N ALA A 61 -2.18 10.42 8.46
CA ALA A 61 -2.27 9.34 7.48
C ALA A 61 -0.90 8.74 7.13
N GLN A 62 0.12 9.59 6.98
CA GLN A 62 1.49 9.13 6.75
C GLN A 62 2.06 8.35 7.94
N ALA A 63 1.83 8.80 9.17
CA ALA A 63 2.29 8.10 10.37
C ALA A 63 1.63 6.72 10.49
N ILE A 64 0.31 6.63 10.31
CA ILE A 64 -0.45 5.37 10.31
C ILE A 64 0.10 4.41 9.24
N SER A 65 0.25 4.91 8.01
CA SER A 65 0.74 4.09 6.89
C SER A 65 2.18 3.65 7.07
N LEU A 66 3.02 4.45 7.72
CA LEU A 66 4.40 4.09 8.04
C LEU A 66 4.46 2.92 9.03
N GLU A 67 3.66 2.95 10.08
CA GLU A 67 3.59 1.84 11.04
C GLU A 67 3.06 0.55 10.38
N LEU A 68 2.03 0.68 9.54
CA LEU A 68 1.53 -0.44 8.74
C LEU A 68 2.60 -1.00 7.79
N ALA A 69 3.38 -0.13 7.14
CA ALA A 69 4.47 -0.56 6.26
C ALA A 69 5.59 -1.28 7.03
N LYS A 70 5.97 -0.80 8.22
CA LYS A 70 6.95 -1.48 9.08
C LYS A 70 6.49 -2.88 9.48
N GLN A 71 5.22 -3.02 9.80
CA GLN A 71 4.63 -4.29 10.22
C GLN A 71 4.48 -5.28 9.07
N MET A 72 4.02 -4.82 7.91
CA MET A 72 3.66 -5.69 6.79
C MET A 72 4.77 -5.93 5.79
N PHE A 73 5.75 -5.02 5.72
CA PHE A 73 6.88 -5.12 4.78
C PHE A 73 8.24 -5.10 5.51
N PRO A 74 8.41 -5.89 6.59
CA PRO A 74 9.67 -5.92 7.31
C PRO A 74 10.80 -6.39 6.38
N GLY A 75 11.94 -5.72 6.46
CA GLY A 75 13.13 -6.04 5.66
C GLY A 75 13.07 -5.63 4.20
N TYR A 76 11.97 -5.08 3.69
CA TYR A 76 11.90 -4.49 2.35
C TYR A 76 12.32 -3.01 2.37
N GLN A 77 12.83 -2.55 1.24
CA GLN A 77 12.92 -1.11 0.96
C GLN A 77 11.54 -0.65 0.53
N ALA A 78 11.03 0.41 1.13
CA ALA A 78 9.73 0.97 0.77
C ALA A 78 9.80 2.49 0.67
N LEU A 79 9.06 3.03 -0.29
CA LEU A 79 8.79 4.45 -0.46
C LEU A 79 7.32 4.70 -0.13
N LEU A 80 7.06 5.57 0.85
CA LEU A 80 5.72 5.99 1.21
C LEU A 80 5.52 7.44 0.79
N VAL A 81 4.45 7.68 0.06
CA VAL A 81 4.05 9.03 -0.36
C VAL A 81 2.59 9.22 -0.02
N VAL A 82 2.28 10.24 0.77
CA VAL A 82 0.90 10.69 0.99
C VAL A 82 0.55 11.68 -0.10
N THR A 83 -0.50 11.40 -0.81
CA THR A 83 -1.06 12.32 -1.80
C THR A 83 -2.40 12.86 -1.32
N HIS A 84 -2.63 14.10 -1.61
CA HIS A 84 -3.81 14.83 -1.10
C HIS A 84 -4.82 15.10 -2.13
N THR A 85 -5.96 15.22 -1.65
CA THR A 85 -7.15 16.09 -1.69
C THR A 85 -7.59 16.72 -3.00
N ASP A 86 -6.76 16.88 -3.97
CA ASP A 86 -7.03 17.35 -5.33
C ASP A 86 -6.83 16.24 -6.37
N GLY A 87 -6.87 15.00 -5.94
CA GLY A 87 -6.95 13.90 -6.87
C GLY A 87 -8.08 14.16 -7.86
N HIS A 88 -7.94 13.76 -9.10
CA HIS A 88 -8.89 13.89 -10.20
C HIS A 88 -10.33 13.41 -9.89
N ASN A 89 -10.55 12.92 -8.69
CA ASN A 89 -11.84 12.62 -8.12
C ASN A 89 -12.19 13.74 -7.15
N GLU A 90 -13.24 14.49 -7.42
CA GLU A 90 -13.83 15.55 -6.60
C GLU A 90 -14.11 15.16 -5.14
N SER A 91 -13.71 13.97 -4.71
CA SER A 91 -13.97 13.40 -3.39
C SER A 91 -12.97 13.81 -2.32
N GLY A 92 -11.81 14.37 -2.69
CA GLY A 92 -10.87 14.93 -1.72
C GLY A 92 -10.29 13.96 -0.68
N ASN A 93 -10.29 12.65 -0.93
CA ASN A 93 -9.84 11.69 0.05
C ASN A 93 -8.32 11.63 0.16
N ILE A 94 -7.84 11.56 1.40
CA ILE A 94 -6.42 11.31 1.68
C ILE A 94 -6.09 9.85 1.34
N HIS A 95 -4.99 9.64 0.65
CA HIS A 95 -4.49 8.29 0.39
C HIS A 95 -2.97 8.23 0.43
N THR A 96 -2.44 7.08 0.81
CA THR A 96 -1.01 6.83 0.89
C THR A 96 -0.61 5.76 -0.11
N HIS A 97 0.38 6.07 -0.92
CA HIS A 97 1.06 5.11 -1.79
C HIS A 97 2.21 4.47 -1.04
N ILE A 98 2.28 3.14 -1.05
CA ILE A 98 3.39 2.36 -0.51
C ILE A 98 3.98 1.56 -1.66
N VAL A 99 5.16 1.94 -2.11
CA VAL A 99 5.90 1.22 -3.16
C VAL A 99 7.03 0.47 -2.51
N ILE A 100 7.06 -0.84 -2.65
CA ILE A 100 8.13 -1.68 -2.10
C ILE A 100 8.99 -2.27 -3.21
N ASN A 101 10.29 -2.45 -2.95
CA ASN A 101 11.13 -3.32 -3.78
C ASN A 101 10.57 -4.75 -3.73
N SER A 102 10.51 -5.43 -4.85
CA SER A 102 10.05 -6.83 -4.88
C SER A 102 11.02 -7.78 -4.17
N VAL A 103 12.26 -7.38 -3.93
CA VAL A 103 13.31 -8.20 -3.29
C VAL A 103 13.56 -7.71 -1.87
N ARG A 104 13.51 -8.62 -0.91
CA ARG A 104 13.78 -8.34 0.50
C ARG A 104 15.27 -8.00 0.70
N LYS A 105 15.55 -6.84 1.30
CA LYS A 105 16.92 -6.36 1.52
C LYS A 105 17.60 -7.09 2.69
N THR A 106 16.88 -7.30 3.79
CA THR A 106 17.41 -7.90 5.02
C THR A 106 16.52 -9.05 5.48
N ALA A 107 17.11 -10.10 6.01
CA ALA A 107 16.34 -11.18 6.64
C ALA A 107 15.55 -10.64 7.85
N VAL A 108 14.42 -11.27 8.13
CA VAL A 108 13.50 -10.89 9.21
C VAL A 108 12.99 -12.14 9.93
N GLU A 109 12.33 -11.94 11.06
CA GLU A 109 11.59 -12.99 11.71
C GLU A 109 10.41 -13.46 10.83
N ARG A 110 10.20 -14.79 10.80
CA ARG A 110 9.13 -15.40 10.01
C ARG A 110 7.76 -14.94 10.48
N GLN A 111 6.96 -14.45 9.54
CA GLN A 111 5.61 -13.98 9.83
C GLN A 111 4.56 -15.06 9.51
N PRO A 112 3.40 -15.07 10.21
CA PRO A 112 2.36 -16.08 10.02
C PRO A 112 1.81 -16.19 8.59
N TYR A 113 1.88 -15.11 7.79
CA TYR A 113 1.42 -15.10 6.40
C TYR A 113 2.45 -15.68 5.41
N MET A 114 3.66 -15.96 5.84
CA MET A 114 4.72 -16.55 5.03
C MET A 114 4.51 -18.07 4.94
N ASP A 115 4.11 -18.55 3.76
CA ASP A 115 3.73 -19.95 3.55
C ASP A 115 4.81 -20.79 2.84
N LYS A 116 5.83 -20.15 2.27
CA LYS A 116 6.92 -20.83 1.59
C LYS A 116 8.19 -20.89 2.45
N PRO A 117 9.02 -21.95 2.29
CA PRO A 117 10.34 -22.00 2.92
C PRO A 117 11.18 -20.78 2.54
N HIS A 118 11.94 -20.29 3.51
CA HIS A 118 12.88 -19.16 3.34
C HIS A 118 12.25 -17.83 2.93
N GLU A 119 10.94 -17.67 3.09
CA GLU A 119 10.24 -16.42 2.71
C GLU A 119 10.68 -15.23 3.58
N GLU A 120 11.21 -15.49 4.76
CA GLU A 120 11.83 -14.55 5.71
C GLU A 120 13.24 -14.10 5.30
N ALA A 121 13.89 -14.82 4.39
CA ALA A 121 15.29 -14.60 4.05
C ALA A 121 15.51 -13.34 3.20
N ALA A 122 16.70 -12.74 3.32
CA ALA A 122 17.15 -11.71 2.39
C ALA A 122 17.24 -12.29 0.96
N GLY A 123 16.94 -11.44 -0.04
CA GLY A 123 16.91 -11.86 -1.45
C GLY A 123 15.64 -12.57 -1.88
N TYR A 124 14.71 -12.85 -0.96
CA TYR A 124 13.43 -13.48 -1.32
C TYR A 124 12.50 -12.46 -2.00
N LYS A 125 11.83 -12.89 -3.09
CA LYS A 125 10.88 -12.01 -3.81
C LYS A 125 9.54 -11.98 -3.08
N HIS A 126 8.99 -10.80 -2.92
CA HIS A 126 7.68 -10.57 -2.31
C HIS A 126 6.57 -11.32 -3.06
N ARG A 127 5.66 -11.90 -2.28
CA ARG A 127 4.50 -12.62 -2.78
C ARG A 127 3.22 -11.99 -2.20
N SER A 128 2.38 -11.46 -3.07
CA SER A 128 1.04 -10.99 -2.70
C SER A 128 0.05 -12.16 -2.74
N THR A 129 0.19 -13.11 -1.82
CA THR A 129 -0.75 -14.24 -1.69
C THR A 129 -2.05 -13.77 -1.05
N ASP A 130 -3.12 -14.57 -1.18
CA ASP A 130 -4.39 -14.26 -0.50
C ASP A 130 -4.20 -14.20 1.02
N LYS A 131 -3.36 -15.08 1.57
CA LYS A 131 -3.05 -15.08 2.99
C LYS A 131 -2.37 -13.77 3.43
N PHE A 132 -1.38 -13.30 2.66
CA PHE A 132 -0.76 -12.00 2.89
C PHE A 132 -1.79 -10.87 2.76
N MET A 133 -2.58 -10.84 1.69
CA MET A 133 -3.56 -9.78 1.44
C MET A 133 -4.65 -9.72 2.52
N ASN A 134 -5.13 -10.88 2.98
CA ASN A 134 -6.12 -10.94 4.05
C ASN A 134 -5.52 -10.45 5.38
N THR A 135 -4.28 -10.83 5.69
CA THR A 135 -3.56 -10.32 6.87
C THR A 135 -3.38 -8.81 6.77
N PHE A 136 -2.96 -8.30 5.62
CA PHE A 136 -2.76 -6.85 5.43
C PHE A 136 -4.08 -6.08 5.60
N LYS A 137 -5.17 -6.52 4.96
CA LYS A 137 -6.50 -5.92 5.12
C LYS A 137 -6.93 -5.87 6.58
N LYS A 138 -6.80 -7.00 7.29
CA LYS A 138 -7.11 -7.10 8.72
C LYS A 138 -6.31 -6.11 9.55
N THR A 139 -4.99 -6.05 9.32
CA THR A 139 -4.09 -5.13 10.04
C THR A 139 -4.46 -3.66 9.78
N VAL A 140 -4.83 -3.31 8.53
CA VAL A 140 -5.31 -1.96 8.21
C VAL A 140 -6.59 -1.63 8.95
N MET A 141 -7.58 -2.53 8.97
CA MET A 141 -8.84 -2.34 9.67
C MET A 141 -8.62 -2.16 11.18
N GLU A 142 -7.82 -3.02 11.80
CA GLU A 142 -7.48 -2.94 13.22
C GLU A 142 -6.78 -1.61 13.55
N ARG A 143 -5.86 -1.16 12.69
CA ARG A 143 -5.18 0.12 12.89
C ARG A 143 -6.12 1.30 12.73
N CYS A 144 -6.98 1.33 11.71
CA CYS A 144 -7.98 2.38 11.53
C CYS A 144 -8.94 2.45 12.72
N GLN A 145 -9.36 1.29 13.26
CA GLN A 145 -10.19 1.22 14.46
C GLN A 145 -9.50 1.82 15.69
N GLN A 146 -8.21 1.48 15.91
CA GLN A 146 -7.42 2.03 17.00
C GLN A 146 -7.26 3.54 16.91
N GLU A 147 -7.20 4.07 15.69
CA GLU A 147 -7.09 5.51 15.41
C GLU A 147 -8.47 6.23 15.43
N GLY A 148 -9.58 5.52 15.65
CA GLY A 148 -10.92 6.08 15.61
C GLY A 148 -11.35 6.55 14.22
N LEU A 149 -10.82 5.95 13.16
CA LEU A 149 -11.15 6.27 11.78
C LEU A 149 -12.29 5.38 11.27
N HIS A 150 -13.05 5.91 10.33
CA HIS A 150 -14.07 5.14 9.61
C HIS A 150 -13.42 3.98 8.86
N GLN A 151 -14.10 2.85 8.85
CA GLN A 151 -13.64 1.67 8.14
C GLN A 151 -14.81 0.86 7.62
N ILE A 152 -14.51 0.06 6.62
CA ILE A 152 -15.41 -0.94 6.08
C ILE A 152 -14.79 -2.32 6.27
N ASP A 153 -15.61 -3.37 6.23
CA ASP A 153 -15.09 -4.73 6.22
C ASP A 153 -14.45 -5.07 4.89
N LEU A 154 -13.11 -4.97 4.85
CA LEU A 154 -12.30 -5.29 3.67
C LEU A 154 -12.24 -6.80 3.36
N LEU A 155 -12.70 -7.64 4.28
CA LEU A 155 -12.72 -9.10 4.14
C LEU A 155 -14.08 -9.61 3.69
N ALA A 156 -15.14 -8.79 3.81
CA ALA A 156 -16.46 -9.13 3.30
C ALA A 156 -16.40 -9.44 1.80
N PRO A 157 -17.14 -10.45 1.33
CA PRO A 157 -17.27 -10.72 -0.08
C PRO A 157 -17.87 -9.52 -0.80
N ALA A 158 -17.34 -9.19 -1.99
CA ALA A 158 -17.91 -8.11 -2.80
C ALA A 158 -19.35 -8.50 -3.23
N GLU A 159 -20.31 -7.62 -2.97
CA GLU A 159 -21.71 -7.79 -3.42
C GLU A 159 -21.80 -7.93 -4.94
N ARG A 160 -20.94 -7.22 -5.67
CA ARG A 160 -20.85 -7.28 -7.11
C ARG A 160 -19.38 -7.31 -7.56
N LYS A 161 -19.04 -8.30 -8.37
CA LYS A 161 -17.75 -8.35 -9.06
C LYS A 161 -17.88 -7.65 -10.40
N ILE A 162 -17.09 -6.62 -10.63
CA ILE A 162 -16.94 -5.97 -11.92
C ILE A 162 -15.49 -6.12 -12.40
N THR A 163 -15.32 -6.30 -13.69
CA THR A 163 -13.97 -6.32 -14.27
C THR A 163 -13.37 -4.92 -14.30
N GLN A 164 -12.04 -4.83 -14.38
CA GLN A 164 -11.37 -3.54 -14.52
C GLN A 164 -11.88 -2.76 -15.75
N LYS A 165 -12.17 -3.45 -16.84
CA LYS A 165 -12.73 -2.86 -18.06
C LYS A 165 -14.11 -2.25 -17.81
N GLU A 166 -15.00 -2.97 -17.16
CA GLU A 166 -16.33 -2.47 -16.78
C GLU A 166 -16.23 -1.27 -15.84
N TYR A 167 -15.33 -1.32 -14.86
CA TYR A 167 -15.07 -0.20 -13.97
C TYR A 167 -14.60 1.05 -14.70
N MET A 168 -13.68 0.92 -15.65
CA MET A 168 -13.16 2.05 -16.44
C MET A 168 -14.18 2.61 -17.43
N THR A 169 -15.17 1.82 -17.85
CA THR A 169 -16.24 2.25 -18.76
C THR A 169 -17.48 2.81 -18.06
N GLN A 170 -17.64 2.55 -16.75
CA GLN A 170 -18.71 3.15 -15.97
C GLN A 170 -18.41 4.62 -15.73
N LYS A 171 -19.05 5.53 -16.51
CA LYS A 171 -19.09 6.94 -16.13
C LYS A 171 -19.74 7.06 -14.76
N PRO A 172 -19.25 7.91 -13.86
CA PRO A 172 -19.84 8.09 -12.54
C PRO A 172 -21.24 8.69 -12.68
N ALA A 173 -22.25 7.83 -12.67
CA ALA A 173 -23.61 8.24 -12.48
C ALA A 173 -23.87 8.22 -10.96
N ASN A 174 -24.07 9.42 -10.40
CA ASN A 174 -24.48 9.70 -9.02
C ASN A 174 -23.44 9.56 -7.88
N LYS A 175 -23.24 10.71 -7.24
CA LYS A 175 -22.32 11.03 -6.16
C LYS A 175 -22.82 10.57 -4.77
N SER A 176 -23.18 9.34 -4.59
CA SER A 176 -23.44 8.81 -3.25
C SER A 176 -23.01 7.34 -3.18
N GLN A 177 -21.72 7.10 -3.29
CA GLN A 177 -21.21 5.76 -3.14
C GLN A 177 -19.90 5.74 -2.36
N VAL A 178 -20.07 5.25 -1.14
CA VAL A 178 -19.17 4.39 -0.38
C VAL A 178 -17.71 4.50 -0.83
N PHE A 179 -16.95 5.32 -0.13
CA PHE A 179 -15.52 5.38 -0.29
C PHE A 179 -14.87 4.18 0.40
N PHE A 180 -14.19 3.40 -0.41
CA PHE A 180 -13.50 2.20 0.00
C PHE A 180 -12.06 2.52 0.35
N CYS A 181 -11.55 1.94 1.41
CA CYS A 181 -10.14 1.66 1.51
C CYS A 181 -9.78 0.68 0.37
N ARG A 182 -9.45 1.20 -0.81
CA ARG A 182 -9.16 0.40 -2.01
C ARG A 182 -7.70 0.01 -2.04
N PHE A 183 -7.47 -1.29 -2.03
CA PHE A 183 -6.18 -1.85 -2.41
C PHE A 183 -6.14 -2.03 -3.92
N PHE A 184 -5.31 -1.23 -4.60
CA PHE A 184 -4.96 -1.48 -5.98
C PHE A 184 -3.60 -2.17 -6.03
N LYS A 185 -3.58 -3.36 -6.60
CA LYS A 185 -2.37 -4.01 -7.05
C LYS A 185 -2.17 -3.60 -8.49
N LEU A 186 -1.26 -2.66 -8.75
CA LEU A 186 -0.81 -2.36 -10.10
C LEU A 186 0.36 -3.28 -10.42
N PHE A 187 0.17 -4.11 -11.45
CA PHE A 187 1.24 -4.84 -12.10
C PHE A 187 1.71 -4.02 -13.29
N ASN A 188 2.98 -3.72 -13.33
CA ASN A 188 3.72 -3.38 -14.53
C ASN A 188 4.92 -4.29 -14.65
#